data_f719da29f2f30f72a263d85034956ffa
#
_entry.id   f719da29f2f30f72a263d85034956ffa
#
_cell.length_a   1.000
_cell.length_b   1.000
_cell.length_c   1.000
_cell.angle_alpha   90.00
_cell.angle_beta   90.00
_cell.angle_gamma   90.00
#
_symmetry.space_group_name_H-M   'P 1'
#
loop_
_entity.id
_entity.type
_entity.pdbx_description
1 polymer ?
#
loop_
_entity_poly.entity_id
_entity_poly.type
_entity_poly.pdbx_seq_one_letter_code
_entity_poly.pdbx_strand_id
1 'polypeptide(L)'
;MTSRTPRSRALGMHLILLLVTCVLAAWVLLAHESTPSPTESATPWGGDYFPNTLLTDQDGRQVRFFDDLIKDKVVVINFIFTTCSDSCPLETARLRQVQQLLGDRVGHDIFFYSISIDPLSDTPQVLKAYAQRFKVGPGWQFLTGEFEAVTDLRKKLGLFIEGVDNGRSKDHNLSLIVGNQTTGRWMKASPFENPWILADQLANTLQNWKQPSVEENYANAPEIRPPSNGEELFRTRCASCHSLGPMDGQGIGMRSIGPDLIGVTRLRDPAWLSRWIREPDRMLAEKDPIALELFERFDKIPMPNLRLDESAAQSIVGFLQEETDRQQPLQAAQTQ
;
A
#
# COMPACT_ATOMS: atom_id res chain seq x y z
N MET A 1 -54.76 -68.17 53.52
CA MET A 1 -54.24 -68.33 52.17
C MET A 1 -54.60 -67.10 51.38
N THR A 2 -53.68 -66.16 51.29
CA THR A 2 -53.93 -64.85 50.60
C THR A 2 -53.09 -64.83 49.29
N SER A 3 -53.77 -64.97 48.15
CA SER A 3 -53.15 -64.88 46.80
C SER A 3 -52.77 -63.45 46.51
N ARG A 4 -51.49 -63.14 46.46
CA ARG A 4 -50.96 -61.89 45.93
C ARG A 4 -51.07 -61.89 44.39
N THR A 5 -51.82 -60.96 43.85
CA THR A 5 -52.08 -60.76 42.45
C THR A 5 -50.81 -60.34 41.68
N PRO A 6 -50.57 -60.79 40.43
CA PRO A 6 -49.38 -60.51 39.62
C PRO A 6 -49.29 -59.07 39.10
N ARG A 7 -50.27 -58.20 39.35
CA ARG A 7 -50.32 -56.81 38.81
C ARG A 7 -49.27 -55.84 39.43
N SER A 8 -48.80 -56.09 40.65
CA SER A 8 -47.84 -55.21 41.28
C SER A 8 -46.40 -55.34 40.77
N ARG A 9 -46.02 -56.49 40.21
CA ARG A 9 -44.68 -56.68 39.62
C ARG A 9 -44.53 -56.06 38.24
N ALA A 10 -45.61 -55.99 37.42
CA ALA A 10 -45.60 -55.32 36.12
C ALA A 10 -45.48 -53.80 36.20
N LEU A 11 -46.12 -53.20 37.21
CA LEU A 11 -46.04 -51.73 37.41
C LEU A 11 -44.65 -51.30 37.86
N GLY A 12 -43.98 -52.06 38.73
CA GLY A 12 -42.59 -51.75 39.16
C GLY A 12 -41.60 -51.88 38.03
N MET A 13 -41.76 -52.82 37.13
CA MET A 13 -40.87 -53.06 36.01
C MET A 13 -40.99 -51.93 34.96
N HIS A 14 -42.17 -51.40 34.69
CA HIS A 14 -42.36 -50.28 33.79
C HIS A 14 -41.81 -48.97 34.38
N LEU A 15 -41.87 -48.76 35.71
CA LEU A 15 -41.34 -47.57 36.37
C LEU A 15 -39.79 -47.56 36.31
N ILE A 16 -39.18 -48.75 36.50
CA ILE A 16 -37.70 -48.91 36.37
C ILE A 16 -37.25 -48.67 34.93
N LEU A 17 -38.00 -49.18 33.96
CA LEU A 17 -37.67 -48.99 32.55
C LEU A 17 -37.76 -47.49 32.13
N LEU A 18 -38.78 -46.80 32.61
CA LEU A 18 -38.94 -45.34 32.39
C LEU A 18 -37.81 -44.53 33.04
N LEU A 19 -37.38 -44.90 34.26
CA LEU A 19 -36.26 -44.22 34.93
C LEU A 19 -34.94 -44.47 34.20
N VAL A 20 -34.68 -45.68 33.72
CA VAL A 20 -33.48 -46.02 32.95
C VAL A 20 -33.47 -45.26 31.61
N THR A 21 -34.59 -45.17 30.92
CA THR A 21 -34.67 -44.38 29.66
C THR A 21 -34.53 -42.89 29.88
N CYS A 22 -35.07 -42.32 30.97
CA CYS A 22 -34.84 -40.92 31.37
C CYS A 22 -33.37 -40.63 31.73
N VAL A 23 -32.73 -41.53 32.44
CA VAL A 23 -31.29 -41.38 32.79
C VAL A 23 -30.41 -41.49 31.55
N LEU A 24 -30.71 -42.44 30.65
CA LEU A 24 -29.99 -42.55 29.36
C LEU A 24 -30.22 -41.32 28.47
N ALA A 25 -31.46 -40.83 28.39
CA ALA A 25 -31.75 -39.60 27.64
C ALA A 25 -31.06 -38.36 28.25
N ALA A 26 -31.02 -38.24 29.57
CA ALA A 26 -30.28 -37.21 30.26
C ALA A 26 -28.76 -37.31 30.03
N TRP A 27 -28.24 -38.55 30.00
CA TRP A 27 -26.81 -38.78 29.68
C TRP A 27 -26.48 -38.42 28.23
N VAL A 28 -27.35 -38.72 27.27
CA VAL A 28 -27.18 -38.34 25.86
C VAL A 28 -27.27 -36.81 25.69
N LEU A 29 -28.15 -36.15 26.41
CA LEU A 29 -28.27 -34.70 26.42
C LEU A 29 -27.07 -34.02 27.08
N LEU A 30 -26.52 -34.58 28.16
CA LEU A 30 -25.31 -34.08 28.82
C LEU A 30 -24.02 -34.43 28.07
N ALA A 31 -24.01 -35.51 27.28
CA ALA A 31 -22.89 -35.87 26.41
C ALA A 31 -22.84 -35.04 25.11
N HIS A 32 -23.86 -34.18 24.86
CA HIS A 32 -23.83 -33.17 23.81
C HIS A 32 -23.15 -31.86 24.27
N GLU A 33 -22.47 -31.88 25.41
CA GLU A 33 -21.59 -30.78 25.76
C GLU A 33 -20.39 -30.75 24.80
N SER A 34 -20.44 -29.75 23.96
CA SER A 34 -19.31 -29.09 23.35
C SER A 34 -18.28 -30.03 22.73
N THR A 35 -18.54 -30.49 21.50
CA THR A 35 -17.41 -30.49 20.58
C THR A 35 -16.84 -29.10 20.62
N PRO A 36 -15.58 -28.89 21.03
CA PRO A 36 -14.96 -27.59 20.88
C PRO A 36 -15.14 -27.22 19.42
N SER A 37 -15.76 -26.08 19.14
CA SER A 37 -15.72 -25.45 17.81
C SER A 37 -14.28 -25.61 17.34
N PRO A 38 -14.04 -26.00 16.08
CA PRO A 38 -12.68 -26.08 15.57
C PRO A 38 -12.04 -24.75 15.95
N THR A 39 -11.04 -24.82 16.83
CA THR A 39 -10.24 -23.67 17.26
C THR A 39 -9.93 -22.97 15.99
N GLU A 40 -10.49 -21.77 15.82
CA GLU A 40 -10.21 -20.87 14.72
C GLU A 40 -8.71 -20.94 14.59
N SER A 41 -8.20 -21.55 13.53
CA SER A 41 -6.80 -21.92 13.44
C SER A 41 -6.06 -20.59 13.55
N ALA A 42 -5.51 -20.35 14.73
CA ALA A 42 -4.78 -19.14 15.02
C ALA A 42 -3.77 -19.00 13.91
N THR A 43 -4.01 -18.06 13.00
CA THR A 43 -3.05 -17.80 11.93
C THR A 43 -1.73 -17.51 12.63
N PRO A 44 -0.60 -18.08 12.21
CA PRO A 44 0.69 -17.86 12.85
C PRO A 44 1.08 -16.36 12.87
N TRP A 45 0.27 -15.52 12.25
CA TRP A 45 0.41 -14.08 12.08
C TRP A 45 -0.60 -13.30 12.95
N GLY A 46 -0.77 -13.68 14.20
CA GLY A 46 -1.62 -13.01 15.19
C GLY A 46 -0.84 -12.04 16.09
N GLY A 47 -1.49 -11.61 17.18
CA GLY A 47 -0.90 -10.70 18.17
C GLY A 47 0.37 -11.22 18.84
N ASP A 48 0.60 -12.54 18.83
CA ASP A 48 1.84 -13.13 19.33
C ASP A 48 3.02 -12.95 18.35
N TYR A 49 2.74 -12.73 17.07
CA TYR A 49 3.77 -12.49 16.06
C TYR A 49 4.11 -11.02 15.91
N PHE A 50 3.10 -10.16 15.79
CA PHE A 50 3.31 -8.72 15.62
C PHE A 50 3.44 -8.02 16.96
N PRO A 51 4.48 -7.20 17.16
CA PRO A 51 4.57 -6.39 18.37
C PRO A 51 3.44 -5.38 18.41
N ASN A 52 2.87 -5.17 19.57
CA ASN A 52 1.81 -4.19 19.77
C ASN A 52 2.39 -2.82 20.15
N THR A 53 3.34 -2.37 19.33
CA THR A 53 4.09 -1.11 19.51
C THR A 53 3.15 0.08 19.60
N LEU A 54 3.36 0.95 20.58
CA LEU A 54 2.61 2.19 20.71
C LEU A 54 3.20 3.23 19.75
N LEU A 55 2.36 3.75 18.86
CA LEU A 55 2.69 4.77 17.88
C LEU A 55 1.77 5.98 18.04
N THR A 56 2.15 7.10 17.45
CA THR A 56 1.34 8.32 17.41
C THR A 56 1.09 8.68 15.93
N ASP A 57 -0.17 8.89 15.57
CA ASP A 57 -0.53 9.27 14.20
C ASP A 57 -0.31 10.77 13.94
N GLN A 58 -0.46 11.19 12.69
CA GLN A 58 -0.29 12.59 12.26
C GLN A 58 -1.31 13.56 12.91
N ASP A 59 -2.36 13.05 13.54
CA ASP A 59 -3.35 13.85 14.27
C ASP A 59 -3.08 13.88 15.78
N GLY A 60 -1.98 13.25 16.22
CA GLY A 60 -1.56 13.20 17.63
C GLY A 60 -2.27 12.10 18.45
N ARG A 61 -3.01 11.19 17.82
CA ARG A 61 -3.67 10.08 18.51
C ARG A 61 -2.70 8.94 18.72
N GLN A 62 -2.74 8.34 19.89
CA GLN A 62 -1.98 7.13 20.17
C GLN A 62 -2.72 5.91 19.62
N VAL A 63 -2.00 5.04 18.93
CA VAL A 63 -2.50 3.82 18.31
C VAL A 63 -1.54 2.65 18.58
N ARG A 64 -2.08 1.45 18.74
CA ARG A 64 -1.32 0.22 18.92
C ARG A 64 -1.15 -0.49 17.58
N PHE A 65 0.07 -0.87 17.27
CA PHE A 65 0.40 -1.39 15.94
C PHE A 65 -0.47 -2.60 15.57
N PHE A 66 -0.56 -3.62 16.42
CA PHE A 66 -1.38 -4.78 16.09
C PHE A 66 -2.88 -4.50 16.24
N ASP A 67 -3.31 -4.06 17.43
CA ASP A 67 -4.73 -3.97 17.77
C ASP A 67 -5.49 -2.97 16.89
N ASP A 68 -4.87 -1.80 16.63
CA ASP A 68 -5.56 -0.71 15.95
C ASP A 68 -5.26 -0.67 14.44
N LEU A 69 -4.06 -1.13 14.01
CA LEU A 69 -3.62 -0.94 12.64
C LEU A 69 -3.64 -2.22 11.80
N ILE A 70 -3.39 -3.40 12.38
CA ILE A 70 -3.18 -4.65 11.64
C ILE A 70 -4.39 -5.58 11.71
N LYS A 71 -4.96 -5.74 12.91
CA LYS A 71 -6.01 -6.72 13.16
C LYS A 71 -7.20 -6.54 12.22
N ASP A 72 -7.60 -7.63 11.58
CA ASP A 72 -8.74 -7.75 10.66
C ASP A 72 -8.66 -6.85 9.41
N LYS A 73 -7.44 -6.45 8.97
CA LYS A 73 -7.24 -5.51 7.87
C LYS A 73 -6.32 -6.06 6.79
N VAL A 74 -6.51 -5.50 5.59
CA VAL A 74 -5.49 -5.53 4.53
C VAL A 74 -4.65 -4.27 4.65
N VAL A 75 -3.32 -4.45 4.71
CA VAL A 75 -2.42 -3.34 5.02
C VAL A 75 -1.25 -3.23 4.06
N VAL A 76 -0.80 -1.99 3.87
CA VAL A 76 0.47 -1.63 3.25
C VAL A 76 1.28 -0.88 4.30
N ILE A 77 2.48 -1.36 4.61
CA ILE A 77 3.36 -0.77 5.62
C ILE A 77 4.69 -0.43 4.96
N ASN A 78 5.13 0.81 5.14
CA ASN A 78 6.46 1.25 4.77
C ASN A 78 7.09 2.10 5.87
N PHE A 79 8.42 2.27 5.79
CA PHE A 79 9.18 3.11 6.69
C PHE A 79 9.79 4.28 5.94
N ILE A 80 9.58 5.49 6.44
CA ILE A 80 9.97 6.75 5.79
C ILE A 80 10.69 7.68 6.75
N PHE A 81 11.24 8.76 6.22
CA PHE A 81 11.54 9.98 6.99
C PHE A 81 11.32 11.21 6.07
N THR A 82 10.75 12.28 6.64
CA THR A 82 10.25 13.40 5.82
C THR A 82 11.35 14.28 5.23
N THR A 83 12.57 14.23 5.82
CA THR A 83 13.75 14.96 5.34
C THR A 83 14.49 14.24 4.21
N CYS A 84 14.00 13.06 3.78
CA CYS A 84 14.55 12.35 2.63
C CYS A 84 14.32 13.15 1.34
N SER A 85 15.38 13.42 0.61
CA SER A 85 15.31 14.11 -0.69
C SER A 85 15.33 13.16 -1.89
N ASP A 86 15.56 11.87 -1.66
CA ASP A 86 15.80 10.89 -2.73
C ASP A 86 14.55 10.01 -2.99
N SER A 87 14.49 8.86 -2.33
CA SER A 87 13.50 7.82 -2.63
C SER A 87 12.13 8.00 -1.99
N CYS A 88 12.06 8.56 -0.76
CA CYS A 88 10.78 8.67 -0.05
C CYS A 88 9.72 9.52 -0.77
N PRO A 89 10.06 10.65 -1.43
CA PRO A 89 9.10 11.38 -2.25
C PRO A 89 8.53 10.53 -3.39
N LEU A 90 9.39 9.77 -4.09
CA LEU A 90 8.96 8.90 -5.19
C LEU A 90 8.11 7.73 -4.69
N GLU A 91 8.51 7.10 -3.58
CA GLU A 91 7.77 6.04 -2.92
C GLU A 91 6.37 6.51 -2.53
N THR A 92 6.27 7.65 -1.83
CA THR A 92 4.99 8.24 -1.43
C THR A 92 4.11 8.56 -2.64
N ALA A 93 4.70 9.10 -3.71
CA ALA A 93 3.97 9.38 -4.96
C ALA A 93 3.43 8.10 -5.61
N ARG A 94 4.22 7.01 -5.61
CA ARG A 94 3.82 5.69 -6.12
C ARG A 94 2.68 5.08 -5.31
N LEU A 95 2.82 5.06 -4.00
CA LEU A 95 1.77 4.54 -3.12
C LEU A 95 0.49 5.38 -3.22
N ARG A 96 0.60 6.69 -3.47
CA ARG A 96 -0.56 7.52 -3.76
C ARG A 96 -1.27 7.11 -5.05
N GLN A 97 -0.55 6.72 -6.11
CA GLN A 97 -1.18 6.14 -7.30
C GLN A 97 -1.93 4.84 -6.96
N VAL A 98 -1.33 3.97 -6.16
CA VAL A 98 -2.00 2.74 -5.69
C VAL A 98 -3.25 3.08 -4.89
N GLN A 99 -3.20 4.06 -3.98
CA GLN A 99 -4.36 4.53 -3.24
C GLN A 99 -5.49 4.99 -4.18
N GLN A 100 -5.16 5.74 -5.22
CA GLN A 100 -6.13 6.24 -6.20
C GLN A 100 -6.75 5.11 -7.03
N LEU A 101 -5.96 4.09 -7.41
CA LEU A 101 -6.45 2.91 -8.12
C LEU A 101 -7.42 2.07 -7.28
N LEU A 102 -7.17 1.99 -5.98
CA LEU A 102 -8.03 1.26 -5.03
C LEU A 102 -9.29 2.03 -4.65
N GLY A 103 -9.29 3.37 -4.83
CA GLY A 103 -10.45 4.22 -4.58
C GLY A 103 -10.97 4.11 -3.15
N ASP A 104 -12.30 4.00 -3.01
CA ASP A 104 -13.00 3.98 -1.72
C ASP A 104 -12.68 2.78 -0.83
N ARG A 105 -11.98 1.78 -1.36
CA ARG A 105 -11.51 0.65 -0.56
C ARG A 105 -10.45 1.06 0.45
N VAL A 106 -9.66 2.10 0.16
CA VAL A 106 -8.67 2.62 1.11
C VAL A 106 -9.38 3.43 2.19
N GLY A 107 -9.23 2.99 3.42
CA GLY A 107 -9.94 3.50 4.60
C GLY A 107 -11.21 2.70 4.93
N HIS A 108 -11.56 1.70 4.12
CA HIS A 108 -12.67 0.79 4.39
C HIS A 108 -12.14 -0.62 4.75
N ASP A 109 -11.48 -1.29 3.84
CA ASP A 109 -10.93 -2.65 4.03
C ASP A 109 -9.41 -2.73 3.75
N ILE A 110 -8.85 -1.72 3.13
CA ILE A 110 -7.40 -1.60 2.85
C ILE A 110 -6.86 -0.32 3.51
N PHE A 111 -5.75 -0.44 4.21
CA PHE A 111 -5.15 0.67 4.96
C PHE A 111 -3.66 0.81 4.65
N PHE A 112 -3.19 2.05 4.62
CA PHE A 112 -1.79 2.38 4.38
C PHE A 112 -1.18 2.98 5.65
N TYR A 113 0.02 2.55 5.99
CA TYR A 113 0.75 3.01 7.17
C TYR A 113 2.20 3.34 6.81
N SER A 114 2.53 4.63 6.83
CA SER A 114 3.90 5.11 6.69
C SER A 114 4.45 5.45 8.06
N ILE A 115 5.45 4.70 8.53
CA ILE A 115 6.01 4.83 9.87
C ILE A 115 7.36 5.55 9.77
N SER A 116 7.50 6.65 10.49
CA SER A 116 8.76 7.39 10.51
C SER A 116 9.85 6.64 11.27
N ILE A 117 11.07 6.67 10.70
CA ILE A 117 12.31 6.19 11.34
C ILE A 117 13.11 7.32 11.99
N ASP A 118 12.66 8.57 11.86
CA ASP A 118 13.29 9.75 12.47
C ASP A 118 12.30 10.50 13.37
N PRO A 119 11.93 9.93 14.52
CA PRO A 119 10.94 10.55 15.41
C PRO A 119 11.36 11.90 16.00
N LEU A 120 12.64 12.25 15.94
CA LEU A 120 13.12 13.54 16.40
C LEU A 120 12.73 14.67 15.45
N SER A 121 12.76 14.40 14.14
CA SER A 121 12.40 15.38 13.11
C SER A 121 10.92 15.26 12.71
N ASP A 122 10.39 14.06 12.70
CA ASP A 122 9.07 13.72 12.18
C ASP A 122 7.98 13.73 13.27
N THR A 123 7.73 14.93 13.79
CA THR A 123 6.59 15.13 14.72
C THR A 123 5.25 14.89 14.02
N PRO A 124 4.15 14.65 14.74
CA PRO A 124 2.81 14.51 14.14
C PRO A 124 2.47 15.67 13.19
N GLN A 125 2.81 16.90 13.54
CA GLN A 125 2.58 18.08 12.71
C GLN A 125 3.37 18.06 11.41
N VAL A 126 4.63 17.61 11.45
CA VAL A 126 5.51 17.46 10.28
C VAL A 126 4.96 16.37 9.36
N LEU A 127 4.56 15.22 9.92
CA LEU A 127 3.95 14.12 9.19
C LEU A 127 2.63 14.54 8.53
N LYS A 128 1.80 15.30 9.23
CA LYS A 128 0.55 15.85 8.68
C LYS A 128 0.81 16.78 7.50
N ALA A 129 1.77 17.68 7.62
CA ALA A 129 2.15 18.58 6.55
C ALA A 129 2.73 17.81 5.35
N TYR A 130 3.49 16.74 5.58
CA TYR A 130 4.00 15.85 4.54
C TYR A 130 2.86 15.15 3.80
N ALA A 131 1.92 14.53 4.51
CA ALA A 131 0.75 13.89 3.93
C ALA A 131 -0.09 14.85 3.06
N GLN A 132 -0.31 16.08 3.54
CA GLN A 132 -1.02 17.14 2.81
C GLN A 132 -0.29 17.54 1.52
N ARG A 133 1.03 17.71 1.58
CA ARG A 133 1.88 18.03 0.41
C ARG A 133 1.72 17.00 -0.71
N PHE A 134 1.72 15.71 -0.34
CA PHE A 134 1.50 14.61 -1.29
C PHE A 134 0.03 14.36 -1.63
N LYS A 135 -0.89 15.17 -1.11
CA LYS A 135 -2.35 15.05 -1.36
C LYS A 135 -2.86 13.63 -1.05
N VAL A 136 -2.38 13.09 0.06
CA VAL A 136 -2.76 11.76 0.54
C VAL A 136 -4.22 11.78 0.97
N GLY A 137 -4.97 10.77 0.53
CA GLY A 137 -6.39 10.61 0.85
C GLY A 137 -6.65 9.88 2.17
N PRO A 138 -7.92 9.73 2.56
CA PRO A 138 -8.32 8.95 3.74
C PRO A 138 -7.78 7.51 3.71
N GLY A 139 -7.66 6.89 4.88
CA GLY A 139 -7.20 5.50 5.01
C GLY A 139 -5.69 5.30 4.92
N TRP A 140 -4.93 6.36 4.77
CA TRP A 140 -3.47 6.35 4.86
C TRP A 140 -3.01 7.19 6.03
N GLN A 141 -2.38 6.54 7.01
CA GLN A 141 -1.87 7.19 8.22
C GLN A 141 -0.35 7.27 8.20
N PHE A 142 0.15 8.41 8.68
CA PHE A 142 1.57 8.64 8.91
C PHE A 142 1.82 8.60 10.41
N LEU A 143 2.79 7.81 10.81
CA LEU A 143 2.97 7.42 12.20
C LEU A 143 4.40 7.73 12.66
N THR A 144 4.54 8.09 13.91
CA THR A 144 5.82 8.21 14.61
C THR A 144 5.76 7.49 15.96
N GLY A 145 6.89 7.27 16.61
CA GLY A 145 6.94 6.58 17.90
C GLY A 145 8.33 6.66 18.52
N GLU A 146 8.51 6.01 19.64
CA GLU A 146 9.83 5.89 20.25
C GLU A 146 10.82 5.21 19.29
N PHE A 147 12.03 5.76 19.19
CA PHE A 147 13.06 5.31 18.23
C PHE A 147 13.36 3.80 18.36
N GLU A 148 13.59 3.32 19.58
CA GLU A 148 13.90 1.93 19.86
C GLU A 148 12.70 1.03 19.49
N ALA A 149 11.49 1.45 19.86
CA ALA A 149 10.26 0.70 19.58
C ALA A 149 9.99 0.58 18.06
N VAL A 150 10.24 1.63 17.29
CA VAL A 150 10.14 1.61 15.82
C VAL A 150 11.24 0.75 15.21
N THR A 151 12.46 0.81 15.76
CA THR A 151 13.59 -0.03 15.31
C THR A 151 13.29 -1.53 15.52
N ASP A 152 12.76 -1.89 16.69
CA ASP A 152 12.37 -3.27 16.98
C ASP A 152 11.21 -3.74 16.09
N LEU A 153 10.25 -2.88 15.82
CA LEU A 153 9.18 -3.15 14.85
C LEU A 153 9.75 -3.43 13.46
N ARG A 154 10.71 -2.62 12.97
CA ARG A 154 11.39 -2.83 11.68
C ARG A 154 12.14 -4.16 11.63
N LYS A 155 12.86 -4.50 12.70
CA LYS A 155 13.55 -5.81 12.82
C LYS A 155 12.55 -6.96 12.73
N LYS A 156 11.46 -6.88 13.48
CA LYS A 156 10.42 -7.91 13.48
C LYS A 156 9.75 -8.09 12.13
N LEU A 157 9.53 -7.00 11.39
CA LEU A 157 8.98 -7.02 10.04
C LEU A 157 10.02 -7.40 8.96
N GLY A 158 11.28 -7.59 9.35
CA GLY A 158 12.37 -7.94 8.42
C GLY A 158 12.71 -6.81 7.45
N LEU A 159 12.48 -5.55 7.87
CA LEU A 159 12.81 -4.34 7.12
C LEU A 159 13.98 -3.55 7.75
N PHE A 160 14.72 -4.16 8.63
CA PHE A 160 15.97 -3.64 9.19
C PHE A 160 17.14 -4.46 8.66
N ILE A 161 18.15 -3.80 8.09
CA ILE A 161 19.36 -4.46 7.58
C ILE A 161 20.51 -4.08 8.51
N GLU A 162 21.00 -5.05 9.26
CA GLU A 162 22.09 -4.86 10.19
C GLU A 162 23.37 -4.45 9.43
N GLY A 163 24.08 -3.43 9.93
CA GLY A 163 25.27 -2.88 9.27
C GLY A 163 25.00 -1.85 8.16
N VAL A 164 23.78 -1.78 7.62
CA VAL A 164 23.35 -0.72 6.68
C VAL A 164 22.46 0.28 7.40
N ASP A 165 21.47 -0.23 8.11
CA ASP A 165 20.54 0.57 8.90
C ASP A 165 21.16 0.94 10.24
N ASN A 166 21.79 2.09 10.32
CA ASN A 166 22.32 2.64 11.59
C ASN A 166 21.28 3.48 12.34
N GLY A 167 19.99 3.34 11.99
CA GLY A 167 18.87 4.04 12.59
C GLY A 167 18.68 5.50 12.15
N ARG A 168 19.63 6.08 11.42
CA ARG A 168 19.58 7.46 10.90
C ARG A 168 20.09 7.55 9.46
N SER A 169 20.31 6.40 8.82
CA SER A 169 20.90 6.32 7.50
C SER A 169 19.90 6.69 6.41
N LYS A 170 20.39 7.41 5.41
CA LYS A 170 19.67 7.60 4.15
C LYS A 170 19.44 6.29 3.40
N ASP A 171 20.18 5.24 3.77
CA ASP A 171 20.16 3.92 3.15
C ASP A 171 19.35 2.94 4.02
N HIS A 172 18.03 3.12 4.10
CA HIS A 172 17.14 2.19 4.75
C HIS A 172 16.45 1.30 3.71
N ASN A 173 15.92 0.17 4.17
CA ASN A 173 15.19 -0.77 3.31
C ASN A 173 13.87 -0.13 2.80
N LEU A 174 13.74 -0.02 1.49
CA LEU A 174 12.58 0.58 0.82
C LEU A 174 11.46 -0.43 0.52
N SER A 175 11.60 -1.69 0.96
CA SER A 175 10.54 -2.67 0.72
C SER A 175 9.28 -2.32 1.51
N LEU A 176 8.14 -2.66 0.93
CA LEU A 176 6.85 -2.65 1.59
C LEU A 176 6.60 -3.99 2.28
N ILE A 177 5.88 -3.98 3.37
CA ILE A 177 5.13 -5.15 3.84
C ILE A 177 3.68 -4.94 3.39
N VAL A 178 3.16 -5.88 2.63
CA VAL A 178 1.75 -5.94 2.27
C VAL A 178 1.15 -7.23 2.81
N GLY A 179 -0.04 -7.16 3.36
CA GLY A 179 -0.63 -8.34 3.95
C GLY A 179 -2.10 -8.21 4.29
N ASN A 180 -2.73 -9.35 4.45
CA ASN A 180 -4.08 -9.48 4.95
C ASN A 180 -4.03 -10.33 6.22
N GLN A 181 -4.30 -9.72 7.34
CA GLN A 181 -4.23 -10.40 8.64
C GLN A 181 -5.30 -11.50 8.73
N THR A 182 -6.48 -11.29 8.19
CA THR A 182 -7.57 -12.27 8.21
C THR A 182 -7.23 -13.55 7.44
N THR A 183 -6.54 -13.43 6.29
CA THR A 183 -6.13 -14.59 5.50
C THR A 183 -4.77 -15.15 5.89
N GLY A 184 -4.02 -14.43 6.71
CA GLY A 184 -2.67 -14.76 7.11
C GLY A 184 -1.62 -14.62 6.00
N ARG A 185 -1.93 -13.90 4.92
CA ARG A 185 -1.03 -13.72 3.77
C ARG A 185 -0.22 -12.45 3.93
N TRP A 186 1.08 -12.63 3.88
CA TRP A 186 2.05 -11.56 4.01
C TRP A 186 3.15 -11.71 2.98
N MET A 187 3.57 -10.60 2.38
CA MET A 187 4.65 -10.58 1.41
C MET A 187 5.41 -9.25 1.48
N LYS A 188 6.65 -9.29 1.01
CA LYS A 188 7.40 -8.07 0.70
C LYS A 188 7.08 -7.67 -0.73
N ALA A 189 6.88 -6.37 -0.95
CA ALA A 189 6.66 -5.79 -2.26
C ALA A 189 7.61 -4.61 -2.46
N SER A 190 7.75 -4.16 -3.70
CA SER A 190 8.52 -2.96 -4.00
C SER A 190 7.57 -1.79 -4.22
N PRO A 191 7.81 -0.61 -3.62
CA PRO A 191 7.03 0.59 -3.92
C PRO A 191 7.24 1.06 -5.36
N PHE A 192 8.29 0.57 -6.02
CA PHE A 192 8.64 0.92 -7.40
C PHE A 192 8.09 -0.05 -8.44
N GLU A 193 7.35 -1.06 -8.02
CA GLU A 193 6.59 -1.93 -8.90
C GLU A 193 5.49 -1.17 -9.64
N ASN A 194 4.95 -1.78 -10.70
CA ASN A 194 3.81 -1.20 -11.41
C ASN A 194 2.63 -0.99 -10.42
N PRO A 195 2.10 0.23 -10.27
CA PRO A 195 1.03 0.51 -9.31
C PRO A 195 -0.23 -0.35 -9.51
N TRP A 196 -0.53 -0.74 -10.75
CA TRP A 196 -1.65 -1.62 -11.06
C TRP A 196 -1.46 -3.03 -10.49
N ILE A 197 -0.23 -3.56 -10.55
CA ILE A 197 0.09 -4.88 -9.98
C ILE A 197 -0.08 -4.83 -8.46
N LEU A 198 0.47 -3.81 -7.81
CA LEU A 198 0.35 -3.66 -6.37
C LEU A 198 -1.12 -3.44 -5.94
N ALA A 199 -1.88 -2.66 -6.69
CA ALA A 199 -3.31 -2.47 -6.45
C ALA A 199 -4.09 -3.80 -6.60
N ASP A 200 -3.81 -4.59 -7.63
CA ASP A 200 -4.43 -5.91 -7.83
C ASP A 200 -4.06 -6.91 -6.72
N GLN A 201 -2.80 -6.92 -6.30
CA GLN A 201 -2.37 -7.74 -5.16
C GLN A 201 -3.18 -7.43 -3.89
N LEU A 202 -3.35 -6.15 -3.57
CA LEU A 202 -4.11 -5.69 -2.41
C LEU A 202 -5.60 -5.96 -2.54
N ALA A 203 -6.16 -5.70 -3.73
CA ALA A 203 -7.58 -5.81 -3.99
C ALA A 203 -8.07 -7.26 -4.10
N ASN A 204 -7.27 -8.13 -4.69
CA ASN A 204 -7.68 -9.46 -5.12
C ASN A 204 -6.80 -10.57 -4.54
N THR A 205 -5.50 -10.56 -4.84
CA THR A 205 -4.59 -11.66 -4.49
C THR A 205 -4.52 -11.93 -3.00
N LEU A 206 -4.44 -10.91 -2.16
CA LEU A 206 -4.39 -11.05 -0.71
C LEU A 206 -5.74 -11.44 -0.10
N GLN A 207 -6.85 -11.17 -0.77
CA GLN A 207 -8.19 -11.47 -0.28
C GLN A 207 -8.68 -12.83 -0.73
N ASN A 208 -8.55 -13.15 -2.01
CA ASN A 208 -9.02 -14.42 -2.56
C ASN A 208 -8.22 -14.88 -3.79
N TRP A 209 -7.18 -15.65 -3.57
CA TRP A 209 -6.35 -16.21 -4.65
C TRP A 209 -7.05 -17.30 -5.48
N LYS A 210 -8.22 -17.77 -5.05
CA LYS A 210 -9.00 -18.81 -5.73
C LYS A 210 -10.05 -18.23 -6.69
N GLN A 211 -10.06 -16.93 -6.95
CA GLN A 211 -10.87 -16.43 -8.06
C GLN A 211 -10.35 -17.07 -9.35
N PRO A 212 -11.23 -17.74 -10.12
CA PRO A 212 -10.84 -18.20 -11.43
C PRO A 212 -10.34 -16.97 -12.21
N SER A 213 -9.16 -17.07 -12.79
CA SER A 213 -8.75 -16.15 -13.83
C SER A 213 -9.91 -16.10 -14.84
N VAL A 214 -10.39 -14.89 -15.12
CA VAL A 214 -11.21 -14.70 -16.33
C VAL A 214 -10.37 -15.31 -17.44
N GLU A 215 -10.89 -16.31 -18.13
CA GLU A 215 -10.23 -16.85 -19.33
C GLU A 215 -10.20 -15.72 -20.36
N GLU A 216 -9.23 -14.85 -20.24
CA GLU A 216 -8.91 -13.89 -21.28
C GLU A 216 -8.39 -14.69 -22.44
N ASN A 217 -9.17 -14.69 -23.52
CA ASN A 217 -8.80 -15.34 -24.75
C ASN A 217 -7.66 -14.52 -25.40
N TYR A 218 -6.42 -14.87 -25.09
CA TYR A 218 -5.21 -14.23 -25.63
C TYR A 218 -5.18 -14.21 -27.17
N ALA A 219 -5.98 -15.03 -27.85
CA ALA A 219 -6.06 -15.02 -29.32
C ALA A 219 -6.63 -13.69 -29.87
N ASN A 220 -7.36 -12.94 -29.09
CA ASN A 220 -7.95 -11.64 -29.44
C ASN A 220 -7.24 -10.47 -28.74
N ALA A 221 -6.14 -10.70 -28.04
CA ALA A 221 -5.39 -9.62 -27.41
C ALA A 221 -4.86 -8.66 -28.49
N PRO A 222 -4.99 -7.34 -28.30
CA PRO A 222 -4.42 -6.39 -29.24
C PRO A 222 -2.91 -6.57 -29.30
N GLU A 223 -2.34 -6.40 -30.49
CA GLU A 223 -0.89 -6.47 -30.67
C GLU A 223 -0.21 -5.41 -29.81
N ILE A 224 0.59 -5.83 -28.84
CA ILE A 224 1.27 -4.95 -27.90
C ILE A 224 2.50 -4.38 -28.60
N ARG A 225 2.47 -3.10 -28.95
CA ARG A 225 3.66 -2.38 -29.38
C ARG A 225 4.64 -2.30 -28.18
N PRO A 226 5.89 -2.76 -28.33
CA PRO A 226 6.87 -2.56 -27.27
C PRO A 226 7.07 -1.05 -27.03
N PRO A 227 7.10 -0.59 -25.77
CA PRO A 227 7.36 0.81 -25.46
C PRO A 227 8.77 1.21 -25.92
N SER A 228 8.96 2.46 -26.31
CA SER A 228 10.31 3.00 -26.48
C SER A 228 11.03 3.07 -25.14
N ASN A 229 12.36 3.13 -25.14
CA ASN A 229 13.13 3.29 -23.89
C ASN A 229 12.70 4.54 -23.10
N GLY A 230 12.43 5.65 -23.80
CA GLY A 230 11.93 6.88 -23.17
C GLY A 230 10.54 6.72 -22.57
N GLU A 231 9.64 6.01 -23.25
CA GLU A 231 8.30 5.68 -22.74
C GLU A 231 8.39 4.79 -21.49
N GLU A 232 9.20 3.75 -21.51
CA GLU A 232 9.39 2.86 -20.37
C GLU A 232 9.96 3.60 -19.17
N LEU A 233 10.99 4.41 -19.37
CA LEU A 233 11.56 5.26 -18.31
C LEU A 233 10.53 6.24 -17.75
N PHE A 234 9.76 6.91 -18.62
CA PHE A 234 8.72 7.82 -18.18
C PHE A 234 7.68 7.09 -17.34
N ARG A 235 7.11 6.00 -17.82
CA ARG A 235 6.09 5.23 -17.13
C ARG A 235 6.57 4.69 -15.78
N THR A 236 7.82 4.26 -15.73
CA THR A 236 8.39 3.63 -14.51
C THR A 236 9.00 4.62 -13.53
N ARG A 237 9.41 5.83 -13.95
CA ARG A 237 10.16 6.77 -13.11
C ARG A 237 9.46 8.10 -12.91
N CYS A 238 8.67 8.57 -13.87
CA CYS A 238 8.14 9.93 -13.89
C CYS A 238 6.62 10.01 -13.67
N ALA A 239 5.85 9.04 -14.20
CA ALA A 239 4.39 9.06 -14.23
C ALA A 239 3.70 9.06 -12.86
N SER A 240 4.44 8.76 -11.78
CA SER A 240 3.91 8.87 -10.40
C SER A 240 3.73 10.30 -9.94
N CYS A 241 4.52 11.23 -10.52
CA CYS A 241 4.48 12.64 -10.16
C CYS A 241 4.00 13.52 -11.30
N HIS A 242 4.18 13.11 -12.55
CA HIS A 242 3.88 13.89 -13.74
C HIS A 242 2.79 13.25 -14.60
N SER A 243 1.94 14.08 -15.20
CA SER A 243 0.98 13.68 -16.23
C SER A 243 1.49 14.01 -17.65
N LEU A 244 0.87 13.38 -18.63
CA LEU A 244 1.00 13.69 -20.06
C LEU A 244 -0.39 13.93 -20.63
N GLY A 245 -0.82 15.20 -20.61
CA GLY A 245 -2.09 15.62 -21.13
C GLY A 245 -3.28 15.46 -20.17
N PRO A 246 -4.48 15.86 -20.62
CA PRO A 246 -5.68 15.89 -19.81
C PRO A 246 -6.12 14.49 -19.37
N MET A 247 -6.74 14.41 -18.20
CA MET A 247 -7.12 13.18 -17.50
C MET A 247 -8.50 12.63 -17.90
N ASP A 248 -8.89 12.77 -19.14
CA ASP A 248 -10.20 12.39 -19.68
C ASP A 248 -10.35 10.91 -20.08
N GLY A 249 -9.59 10.05 -19.43
CA GLY A 249 -9.70 8.58 -19.58
C GLY A 249 -8.67 7.93 -20.48
N GLN A 250 -7.83 8.68 -21.18
CA GLN A 250 -6.70 8.16 -21.96
C GLN A 250 -5.34 8.74 -21.53
N GLY A 251 -5.32 9.68 -20.60
CA GLY A 251 -4.10 10.29 -20.07
C GLY A 251 -3.35 9.34 -19.14
N ILE A 252 -2.04 9.26 -19.29
CA ILE A 252 -1.14 8.62 -18.33
C ILE A 252 -0.98 9.60 -17.18
N GLY A 253 -1.61 9.32 -16.04
CA GLY A 253 -1.39 10.09 -14.83
C GLY A 253 -2.68 10.45 -14.12
N MET A 254 -2.70 10.18 -12.85
CA MET A 254 -3.71 10.66 -11.92
C MET A 254 -3.33 12.06 -11.45
N ARG A 255 -4.16 12.72 -10.62
CA ARG A 255 -3.90 14.06 -10.09
C ARG A 255 -2.43 14.24 -9.74
N SER A 256 -1.73 14.92 -10.62
CA SER A 256 -0.29 15.08 -10.60
C SER A 256 0.16 15.92 -9.40
N ILE A 257 1.25 15.54 -8.75
CA ILE A 257 1.92 16.37 -7.75
C ILE A 257 3.00 17.23 -8.37
N GLY A 258 3.45 16.89 -9.57
CA GLY A 258 4.32 17.69 -10.41
C GLY A 258 3.57 18.30 -11.60
N PRO A 259 4.22 19.07 -12.47
CA PRO A 259 3.61 19.63 -13.68
C PRO A 259 3.20 18.57 -14.70
N ASP A 260 2.15 18.89 -15.46
CA ASP A 260 1.92 18.20 -16.73
C ASP A 260 3.06 18.50 -17.70
N LEU A 261 3.55 17.46 -18.39
CA LEU A 261 4.73 17.59 -19.24
C LEU A 261 4.41 17.68 -20.74
N ILE A 262 3.13 17.69 -21.14
CA ILE A 262 2.79 17.99 -22.53
C ILE A 262 3.21 19.43 -22.89
N GLY A 263 3.96 19.55 -23.99
CA GLY A 263 4.49 20.83 -24.46
C GLY A 263 5.76 21.31 -23.75
N VAL A 264 6.26 20.59 -22.74
CA VAL A 264 7.45 21.02 -21.98
C VAL A 264 8.70 21.16 -22.87
N THR A 265 8.84 20.34 -23.89
CA THR A 265 9.95 20.38 -24.86
C THR A 265 9.93 21.61 -25.77
N ARG A 266 8.77 22.28 -25.91
CA ARG A 266 8.63 23.56 -26.61
C ARG A 266 8.77 24.77 -25.67
N LEU A 267 8.53 24.55 -24.37
CA LEU A 267 8.59 25.57 -23.35
C LEU A 267 10.00 25.77 -22.77
N ARG A 268 10.80 24.71 -22.76
CA ARG A 268 12.12 24.68 -22.09
C ARG A 268 13.20 24.26 -23.07
N ASP A 269 14.40 24.79 -22.87
CA ASP A 269 15.59 24.40 -23.61
C ASP A 269 15.90 22.89 -23.38
N PRO A 270 16.20 22.12 -24.42
CA PRO A 270 16.48 20.67 -24.31
C PRO A 270 17.68 20.35 -23.40
N ALA A 271 18.73 21.18 -23.41
CA ALA A 271 19.89 20.96 -22.56
C ALA A 271 19.54 21.24 -21.08
N TRP A 272 18.71 22.26 -20.81
CA TRP A 272 18.16 22.52 -19.49
C TRP A 272 17.32 21.34 -19.00
N LEU A 273 16.40 20.82 -19.85
CA LEU A 273 15.57 19.67 -19.52
C LEU A 273 16.40 18.42 -19.21
N SER A 274 17.38 18.11 -20.05
CA SER A 274 18.28 16.96 -19.82
C SER A 274 19.03 17.11 -18.50
N ARG A 275 19.52 18.31 -18.18
CA ARG A 275 20.19 18.57 -16.92
C ARG A 275 19.22 18.48 -15.73
N TRP A 276 18.00 19.05 -15.83
CA TRP A 276 16.99 18.99 -14.78
C TRP A 276 16.57 17.55 -14.46
N ILE A 277 16.45 16.69 -15.46
CA ILE A 277 16.12 15.27 -15.27
C ILE A 277 17.24 14.53 -14.51
N ARG A 278 18.49 14.87 -14.76
CA ARG A 278 19.66 14.18 -14.16
C ARG A 278 20.08 14.71 -12.79
N GLU A 279 20.04 15.99 -12.61
CA GLU A 279 20.67 16.70 -11.47
C GLU A 279 19.74 17.74 -10.84
N PRO A 280 18.46 17.42 -10.54
CA PRO A 280 17.51 18.42 -10.02
C PRO A 280 17.94 18.98 -8.67
N ASP A 281 18.52 18.16 -7.82
CA ASP A 281 19.08 18.52 -6.52
C ASP A 281 20.21 19.54 -6.64
N ARG A 282 21.11 19.35 -7.61
CA ARG A 282 22.19 20.32 -7.90
C ARG A 282 21.66 21.64 -8.40
N MET A 283 20.73 21.60 -9.36
CA MET A 283 20.15 22.84 -9.91
C MET A 283 19.39 23.63 -8.85
N LEU A 284 18.72 22.99 -7.91
CA LEU A 284 18.12 23.64 -6.74
C LEU A 284 19.19 24.25 -5.80
N ALA A 285 20.28 23.51 -5.54
CA ALA A 285 21.38 24.01 -4.70
C ALA A 285 22.12 25.20 -5.34
N GLU A 286 22.26 25.20 -6.66
CA GLU A 286 22.82 26.31 -7.47
C GLU A 286 21.86 27.47 -7.63
N LYS A 287 20.63 27.37 -7.13
CA LYS A 287 19.57 28.36 -7.20
C LYS A 287 19.17 28.72 -8.65
N ASP A 288 19.10 27.70 -9.52
CA ASP A 288 18.55 27.89 -10.86
C ASP A 288 17.15 28.51 -10.77
N PRO A 289 16.89 29.64 -11.46
CA PRO A 289 15.64 30.38 -11.31
C PRO A 289 14.39 29.57 -11.65
N ILE A 290 14.46 28.75 -12.71
CA ILE A 290 13.34 27.92 -13.15
C ILE A 290 13.11 26.78 -12.16
N ALA A 291 14.19 26.14 -11.67
CA ALA A 291 14.10 25.08 -10.68
C ALA A 291 13.48 25.57 -9.37
N LEU A 292 13.86 26.76 -8.90
CA LEU A 292 13.28 27.38 -7.70
C LEU A 292 11.82 27.74 -7.89
N GLU A 293 11.44 28.31 -9.04
CA GLU A 293 10.03 28.62 -9.37
C GLU A 293 9.18 27.35 -9.32
N LEU A 294 9.64 26.27 -9.95
CA LEU A 294 8.94 24.99 -9.95
C LEU A 294 8.83 24.42 -8.54
N PHE A 295 9.90 24.45 -7.76
CA PHE A 295 9.89 23.97 -6.38
C PHE A 295 8.87 24.71 -5.50
N GLU A 296 8.81 26.04 -5.55
CA GLU A 296 7.83 26.82 -4.80
C GLU A 296 6.40 26.56 -5.29
N ARG A 297 6.20 26.46 -6.61
CA ARG A 297 4.89 26.27 -7.24
C ARG A 297 4.27 24.90 -6.92
N PHE A 298 5.09 23.89 -6.70
CA PHE A 298 4.64 22.51 -6.44
C PHE A 298 4.87 22.09 -4.97
N ASP A 299 4.42 22.93 -4.05
CA ASP A 299 4.35 22.68 -2.60
C ASP A 299 5.70 22.29 -1.96
N LYS A 300 6.79 22.78 -2.53
CA LYS A 300 8.17 22.47 -2.11
C LYS A 300 8.48 20.97 -2.09
N ILE A 301 7.83 20.21 -2.99
CA ILE A 301 8.21 18.83 -3.25
C ILE A 301 9.38 18.85 -4.22
N PRO A 302 10.57 18.40 -3.81
CA PRO A 302 11.71 18.35 -4.70
C PRO A 302 11.51 17.26 -5.76
N MET A 303 11.85 17.54 -7.00
CA MET A 303 12.01 16.49 -8.00
C MET A 303 13.20 15.62 -7.56
N PRO A 304 13.00 14.30 -7.38
CA PRO A 304 14.06 13.42 -6.89
C PRO A 304 15.16 13.22 -7.93
N ASN A 305 16.42 13.12 -7.48
CA ASN A 305 17.51 12.70 -8.34
C ASN A 305 17.45 11.18 -8.55
N LEU A 306 17.00 10.76 -9.72
CA LEU A 306 16.81 9.34 -10.07
C LEU A 306 18.10 8.69 -10.59
N ARG A 307 19.24 9.40 -10.53
CA ARG A 307 20.57 8.96 -10.97
C ARG A 307 20.58 8.45 -12.42
N LEU A 308 19.81 9.12 -13.28
CA LEU A 308 19.75 8.83 -14.71
C LEU A 308 21.00 9.39 -15.41
N ASP A 309 21.50 8.64 -16.37
CA ASP A 309 22.58 9.12 -17.23
C ASP A 309 22.06 10.01 -18.38
N GLU A 310 22.96 10.56 -19.16
CA GLU A 310 22.64 11.45 -20.29
C GLU A 310 21.77 10.74 -21.34
N SER A 311 22.06 9.48 -21.65
CA SER A 311 21.32 8.70 -22.65
C SER A 311 19.87 8.46 -22.23
N ALA A 312 19.66 8.13 -20.96
CA ALA A 312 18.32 7.95 -20.37
C ALA A 312 17.54 9.28 -20.38
N ALA A 313 18.18 10.38 -19.99
CA ALA A 313 17.55 11.69 -20.00
C ALA A 313 17.15 12.13 -21.42
N GLN A 314 18.02 11.93 -22.41
CA GLN A 314 17.73 12.20 -23.83
C GLN A 314 16.59 11.34 -24.36
N SER A 315 16.54 10.05 -23.97
CA SER A 315 15.43 9.15 -24.35
C SER A 315 14.09 9.64 -23.78
N ILE A 316 14.07 10.12 -22.53
CA ILE A 316 12.87 10.71 -21.92
C ILE A 316 12.46 11.99 -22.65
N VAL A 317 13.40 12.90 -22.93
CA VAL A 317 13.12 14.16 -23.67
C VAL A 317 12.55 13.87 -25.06
N GLY A 318 13.13 12.88 -25.78
CA GLY A 318 12.61 12.42 -27.06
C GLY A 318 11.18 11.93 -26.98
N PHE A 319 10.87 11.09 -26.01
CA PHE A 319 9.51 10.60 -25.77
C PHE A 319 8.53 11.74 -25.44
N LEU A 320 8.92 12.68 -24.60
CA LEU A 320 8.08 13.86 -24.28
C LEU A 320 7.80 14.71 -25.53
N GLN A 321 8.77 14.81 -26.45
CA GLN A 321 8.57 15.51 -27.72
C GLN A 321 7.58 14.76 -28.60
N GLU A 322 7.74 13.45 -28.78
CA GLU A 322 6.82 12.61 -29.55
C GLU A 322 5.39 12.70 -29.02
N GLU A 323 5.20 12.64 -27.70
CA GLU A 323 3.88 12.79 -27.08
C GLU A 323 3.28 14.17 -27.28
N THR A 324 4.10 15.22 -27.16
CA THR A 324 3.68 16.59 -27.42
C THR A 324 3.22 16.75 -28.89
N ASP A 325 3.97 16.21 -29.83
CA ASP A 325 3.64 16.30 -31.26
C ASP A 325 2.40 15.47 -31.63
N ARG A 326 2.18 14.34 -30.94
CA ARG A 326 1.01 13.49 -31.14
C ARG A 326 -0.28 14.13 -30.64
N GLN A 327 -0.25 14.81 -29.49
CA GLN A 327 -1.47 15.34 -28.85
C GLN A 327 -1.88 16.73 -29.35
N GLN A 328 -0.96 17.57 -29.75
CA GLN A 328 -1.30 18.95 -30.19
C GLN A 328 -2.00 19.04 -31.54
N PRO A 329 -1.82 18.17 -32.54
CA PRO A 329 -2.67 18.19 -33.74
C PRO A 329 -4.14 17.87 -33.43
N LEU A 330 -4.40 17.04 -32.40
CA LEU A 330 -5.76 16.66 -31.99
C LEU A 330 -6.51 17.83 -31.32
N GLN A 331 -5.81 18.70 -30.58
CA GLN A 331 -6.43 19.89 -29.96
C GLN A 331 -6.76 20.98 -30.98
N ALA A 332 -5.93 21.15 -31.99
CA ALA A 332 -6.20 22.09 -33.08
C ALA A 332 -7.41 21.69 -33.94
N ALA A 333 -7.71 20.39 -34.07
CA ALA A 333 -8.85 19.86 -34.79
C ALA A 333 -10.18 19.97 -34.04
N GLN A 334 -10.15 20.09 -32.71
CA GLN A 334 -11.34 20.21 -31.86
C GLN A 334 -11.80 21.68 -31.68
N THR A 335 -10.99 22.62 -32.08
CA THR A 335 -11.28 24.08 -31.99
C THR A 335 -11.73 24.72 -33.32
N GLN A 336 -11.90 23.94 -34.36
CA GLN A 336 -12.52 24.31 -35.64
C GLN A 336 -13.93 23.70 -35.75
#